data_43f1eabe9d5135b4a8060c4f30942e85
#
_entry.id   43f1eabe9d5135b4a8060c4f30942e85
#
_cell.length_a   1.000
_cell.length_b   1.000
_cell.length_c   1.000
_cell.angle_alpha   90.00
_cell.angle_beta   90.00
_cell.angle_gamma   90.00
#
_symmetry.space_group_name_H-M   'P 1'
#
loop_
_entity.id
_entity.type
_entity.pdbx_description
1 polymer ?
#
loop_
_entity_poly.entity_id
_entity_poly.type
_entity_poly.pdbx_seq_one_letter_code
_entity_poly.pdbx_strand_id
1 'polypeptide(L)'
;RKYFLRIYLLSVLMGAVQFSFYNIGFALVRPDGFFPQNQMLASFAILLVALQGFDWCARKKWGRGLAAVLIPILSPFIVSALMTASSNPIWLFTLNLLSFTVLPQHLFIMDGGTATLLFGIVLYLFRKNRYLQIAAFALTCVLWDIARVLLMMPGLCLSDFFTVAYEWMELFAVVPMLCYNGTKGRGSKRFFYWFYPVHIYVLYALSFALYR
;
A
#
# COMPACT_ATOMS: atom_id res chain seq x y z
N ARG A 1 -18.13 -5.37 6.70
CA ARG A 1 -18.05 -6.52 5.77
C ARG A 1 -18.23 -6.09 4.30
N LYS A 2 -19.32 -5.40 3.94
CA LYS A 2 -19.58 -4.95 2.55
C LYS A 2 -18.51 -3.96 2.02
N TYR A 3 -17.99 -3.10 2.89
CA TYR A 3 -16.91 -2.16 2.53
C TYR A 3 -15.61 -2.89 2.19
N PHE A 4 -15.16 -3.80 3.06
CA PHE A 4 -13.98 -4.63 2.83
C PHE A 4 -14.08 -5.39 1.50
N LEU A 5 -15.21 -6.07 1.24
CA LEU A 5 -15.38 -6.84 0.03
C LEU A 5 -15.24 -5.99 -1.25
N ARG A 6 -15.76 -4.76 -1.25
CA ARG A 6 -15.63 -3.84 -2.39
C ARG A 6 -14.17 -3.44 -2.64
N ILE A 7 -13.45 -3.04 -1.58
CA ILE A 7 -12.03 -2.69 -1.69
C ILE A 7 -11.23 -3.89 -2.16
N TYR A 8 -11.47 -5.06 -1.57
CA TYR A 8 -10.76 -6.28 -1.92
C TYR A 8 -11.00 -6.70 -3.37
N LEU A 9 -12.25 -6.73 -3.84
CA LEU A 9 -12.57 -7.07 -5.24
C LEU A 9 -11.93 -6.08 -6.22
N LEU A 10 -11.96 -4.79 -5.89
CA LEU A 10 -11.31 -3.79 -6.72
C LEU A 10 -9.78 -3.94 -6.69
N SER A 11 -9.20 -4.28 -5.54
CA SER A 11 -7.74 -4.55 -5.45
C SER A 11 -7.33 -5.78 -6.26
N VAL A 12 -8.15 -6.84 -6.28
CA VAL A 12 -7.91 -8.02 -7.13
C VAL A 12 -7.93 -7.65 -8.61
N LEU A 13 -8.91 -6.84 -9.03
CA LEU A 13 -8.99 -6.36 -10.41
C LEU A 13 -7.76 -5.53 -10.79
N MET A 14 -7.40 -4.55 -9.95
CA MET A 14 -6.24 -3.70 -10.17
C MET A 14 -4.93 -4.52 -10.17
N GLY A 15 -4.82 -5.51 -9.27
CA GLY A 15 -3.69 -6.43 -9.22
C GLY A 15 -3.56 -7.29 -10.48
N ALA A 16 -4.68 -7.75 -11.05
CA ALA A 16 -4.69 -8.49 -12.31
C ALA A 16 -4.19 -7.60 -13.48
N VAL A 17 -4.61 -6.34 -13.52
CA VAL A 17 -4.09 -5.38 -14.52
C VAL A 17 -2.60 -5.13 -14.32
N GLN A 18 -2.14 -4.93 -13.10
CA GLN A 18 -0.70 -4.77 -12.77
C GLN A 18 0.10 -6.01 -13.20
N PHE A 19 -0.40 -7.20 -12.89
CA PHE A 19 0.22 -8.46 -13.30
C PHE A 19 0.34 -8.56 -14.83
N SER A 20 -0.68 -8.09 -15.56
CA SER A 20 -0.67 -8.07 -17.03
C SER A 20 0.41 -7.14 -17.58
N PHE A 21 0.60 -5.96 -16.99
CA PHE A 21 1.71 -5.07 -17.35
C PHE A 21 3.06 -5.74 -17.13
N TYR A 22 3.22 -6.47 -16.03
CA TYR A 22 4.46 -7.16 -15.69
C TYR A 22 4.83 -8.31 -16.63
N ASN A 23 3.82 -9.08 -17.08
CA ASN A 23 4.06 -10.34 -17.77
C ASN A 23 3.72 -10.33 -19.26
N ILE A 24 2.84 -9.45 -19.72
CA ILE A 24 2.29 -9.47 -21.09
C ILE A 24 2.54 -8.11 -21.81
N GLY A 25 2.77 -7.06 -21.06
CA GLY A 25 2.57 -5.69 -21.47
C GLY A 25 3.70 -4.99 -22.20
N PHE A 26 4.62 -5.68 -22.90
CA PHE A 26 5.73 -4.99 -23.60
C PHE A 26 5.27 -3.84 -24.52
N ALA A 27 4.12 -3.95 -25.16
CA ALA A 27 3.55 -2.89 -26.00
C ALA A 27 2.92 -1.73 -25.23
N LEU A 28 2.54 -1.96 -23.96
CA LEU A 28 1.88 -0.98 -23.09
C LEU A 28 2.82 -0.39 -22.04
N VAL A 29 4.05 -0.89 -21.96
CA VAL A 29 5.09 -0.36 -21.06
C VAL A 29 5.86 0.73 -21.82
N ARG A 30 6.11 1.85 -21.17
CA ARG A 30 6.92 2.93 -21.74
C ARG A 30 8.33 2.43 -22.10
N PRO A 31 9.01 3.04 -23.10
CA PRO A 31 10.36 2.62 -23.52
C PRO A 31 11.42 2.65 -22.41
N ASP A 32 11.22 3.46 -21.35
CA ASP A 32 12.07 3.52 -20.17
C ASP A 32 11.73 2.44 -19.12
N GLY A 33 10.79 1.53 -19.42
CA GLY A 33 10.35 0.46 -18.51
C GLY A 33 9.33 0.91 -17.46
N PHE A 34 8.90 2.18 -17.48
CA PHE A 34 7.91 2.68 -16.53
C PHE A 34 6.51 2.16 -16.86
N PHE A 35 5.80 1.71 -15.83
CA PHE A 35 4.39 1.31 -15.88
C PHE A 35 3.67 1.75 -14.61
N PRO A 36 2.32 1.87 -14.63
CA PRO A 36 1.59 2.43 -13.51
C PRO A 36 1.60 1.50 -12.30
N GLN A 37 1.95 2.04 -11.14
CA GLN A 37 1.77 1.35 -9.86
C GLN A 37 0.34 1.58 -9.39
N ASN A 38 -0.41 0.53 -9.07
CA ASN A 38 -1.85 0.64 -8.82
C ASN A 38 -2.37 -0.26 -7.70
N GLN A 39 -1.51 -0.66 -6.76
CA GLN A 39 -1.85 -1.61 -5.70
C GLN A 39 -2.17 -0.99 -4.33
N MET A 40 -2.37 0.32 -4.24
CA MET A 40 -2.71 1.00 -2.97
C MET A 40 -3.97 0.41 -2.30
N LEU A 41 -4.97 0.00 -3.11
CA LEU A 41 -6.18 -0.64 -2.56
C LEU A 41 -5.89 -2.00 -1.93
N ALA A 42 -4.89 -2.71 -2.40
CA ALA A 42 -4.43 -3.95 -1.78
C ALA A 42 -3.82 -3.68 -0.40
N SER A 43 -3.02 -2.62 -0.26
CA SER A 43 -2.50 -2.17 1.04
C SER A 43 -3.63 -1.85 2.03
N PHE A 44 -4.68 -1.16 1.57
CA PHE A 44 -5.87 -0.91 2.40
C PHE A 44 -6.65 -2.18 2.75
N ALA A 45 -6.74 -3.15 1.83
CA ALA A 45 -7.39 -4.42 2.13
C ALA A 45 -6.65 -5.19 3.23
N ILE A 46 -5.32 -5.25 3.15
CA ILE A 46 -4.47 -5.86 4.17
C ILE A 46 -4.61 -5.12 5.51
N LEU A 47 -4.55 -3.79 5.48
CA LEU A 47 -4.73 -2.95 6.66
C LEU A 47 -6.06 -3.23 7.35
N LEU A 48 -7.17 -3.30 6.61
CA LEU A 48 -8.50 -3.58 7.17
C LEU A 48 -8.56 -4.95 7.87
N VAL A 49 -7.87 -5.96 7.35
CA VAL A 49 -7.75 -7.28 8.00
C VAL A 49 -6.98 -7.17 9.30
N ALA A 50 -5.84 -6.47 9.30
CA ALA A 50 -5.04 -6.25 10.49
C ALA A 50 -5.81 -5.48 11.58
N LEU A 51 -6.50 -4.40 11.21
CA LEU A 51 -7.31 -3.61 12.14
C LEU A 51 -8.48 -4.42 12.73
N GLN A 52 -9.10 -5.28 11.92
CA GLN A 52 -10.11 -6.22 12.45
C GLN A 52 -9.49 -7.22 13.42
N GLY A 53 -8.25 -7.61 13.19
CA GLY A 53 -7.48 -8.46 14.11
C GLY A 53 -7.29 -7.79 15.48
N PHE A 54 -6.90 -6.51 15.51
CA PHE A 54 -6.80 -5.74 16.75
C PHE A 54 -8.14 -5.64 17.49
N ASP A 55 -9.25 -5.42 16.75
CA ASP A 55 -10.59 -5.39 17.37
C ASP A 55 -10.97 -6.77 17.98
N TRP A 56 -10.58 -7.88 17.34
CA TRP A 56 -10.81 -9.22 17.88
C TRP A 56 -9.96 -9.50 19.12
N CYS A 57 -8.71 -9.09 19.15
CA CYS A 57 -7.84 -9.16 20.32
C CYS A 57 -8.43 -8.35 21.49
N ALA A 58 -8.89 -7.14 21.24
CA ALA A 58 -9.53 -6.31 22.26
C ALA A 58 -10.82 -6.94 22.83
N ARG A 59 -11.52 -7.78 22.04
CA ARG A 59 -12.69 -8.58 22.47
C ARG A 59 -12.32 -9.97 23.02
N LYS A 60 -11.06 -10.18 23.40
CA LYS A 60 -10.52 -11.46 23.95
C LYS A 60 -10.61 -12.65 22.99
N LYS A 61 -10.80 -12.44 21.69
CA LYS A 61 -10.78 -13.47 20.64
C LYS A 61 -9.37 -13.63 20.06
N TRP A 62 -8.42 -13.97 20.93
CA TRP A 62 -6.98 -13.93 20.63
C TRP A 62 -6.57 -14.76 19.41
N GLY A 63 -7.04 -16.01 19.29
CA GLY A 63 -6.65 -16.87 18.16
C GLY A 63 -7.00 -16.26 16.80
N ARG A 64 -8.24 -15.77 16.63
CA ARG A 64 -8.67 -15.10 15.40
C ARG A 64 -8.00 -13.75 15.20
N GLY A 65 -7.78 -13.01 16.29
CA GLY A 65 -7.15 -11.70 16.26
C GLY A 65 -5.68 -11.81 15.83
N LEU A 66 -4.91 -12.67 16.47
CA LEU A 66 -3.50 -12.90 16.11
C LEU A 66 -3.35 -13.44 14.69
N ALA A 67 -4.19 -14.39 14.27
CA ALA A 67 -4.17 -14.90 12.90
C ALA A 67 -4.39 -13.77 11.86
N ALA A 68 -5.38 -12.89 12.10
CA ALA A 68 -5.68 -11.78 11.19
C ALA A 68 -4.55 -10.72 11.13
N VAL A 69 -3.74 -10.59 12.17
CA VAL A 69 -2.57 -9.69 12.18
C VAL A 69 -1.34 -10.38 11.60
N LEU A 70 -1.04 -11.58 12.08
CA LEU A 70 0.23 -12.25 11.74
C LEU A 70 0.23 -12.82 10.32
N ILE A 71 -0.88 -13.37 9.84
CA ILE A 71 -0.92 -13.97 8.49
C ILE A 71 -0.54 -12.94 7.41
N PRO A 72 -1.15 -11.74 7.34
CA PRO A 72 -0.74 -10.75 6.34
C PRO A 72 0.70 -10.25 6.51
N ILE A 73 1.20 -10.15 7.73
CA ILE A 73 2.58 -9.70 8.01
C ILE A 73 3.60 -10.76 7.61
N LEU A 74 3.32 -12.04 7.86
CA LEU A 74 4.26 -13.12 7.60
C LEU A 74 4.17 -13.70 6.18
N SER A 75 3.02 -13.52 5.51
CA SER A 75 2.80 -14.08 4.17
C SER A 75 3.85 -13.69 3.12
N PRO A 76 4.42 -12.46 3.07
CA PRO A 76 5.46 -12.13 2.11
C PRO A 76 6.72 -12.98 2.27
N PHE A 77 7.10 -13.25 3.50
CA PHE A 77 8.30 -14.09 3.78
C PHE A 77 8.07 -15.54 3.38
N ILE A 78 6.87 -16.07 3.64
CA ILE A 78 6.47 -17.43 3.24
C ILE A 78 6.45 -17.54 1.70
N VAL A 79 5.80 -16.57 1.03
CA VAL A 79 5.71 -16.55 -0.44
C VAL A 79 7.10 -16.40 -1.05
N SER A 80 7.95 -15.52 -0.52
CA SER A 80 9.34 -15.37 -0.98
C SER A 80 10.13 -16.66 -0.82
N ALA A 81 10.03 -17.34 0.32
CA ALA A 81 10.67 -18.63 0.54
C ALA A 81 10.18 -19.72 -0.44
N LEU A 82 8.87 -19.77 -0.71
CA LEU A 82 8.29 -20.68 -1.69
C LEU A 82 8.76 -20.38 -3.12
N MET A 83 8.91 -19.10 -3.48
CA MET A 83 9.44 -18.69 -4.79
C MET A 83 10.91 -19.07 -4.94
N THR A 84 11.72 -18.93 -3.90
CA THR A 84 13.15 -19.27 -3.94
C THR A 84 13.40 -20.80 -3.88
N ALA A 85 12.49 -21.55 -3.26
CA ALA A 85 12.62 -23.01 -3.13
C ALA A 85 12.25 -23.79 -4.40
N SER A 86 11.65 -23.16 -5.40
CA SER A 86 11.17 -23.83 -6.61
C SER A 86 11.69 -23.17 -7.87
N SER A 87 12.20 -23.98 -8.80
CA SER A 87 12.56 -23.55 -10.16
C SER A 87 11.48 -23.88 -11.21
N ASN A 88 10.34 -24.42 -10.79
CA ASN A 88 9.24 -24.75 -11.71
C ASN A 88 8.56 -23.47 -12.22
N PRO A 89 8.59 -23.17 -13.52
CA PRO A 89 8.06 -21.92 -14.07
C PRO A 89 6.54 -21.76 -13.89
N ILE A 90 5.78 -22.86 -13.94
CA ILE A 90 4.33 -22.84 -13.74
C ILE A 90 4.01 -22.49 -12.29
N TRP A 91 4.75 -23.05 -11.34
CA TRP A 91 4.60 -22.75 -9.93
C TRP A 91 4.93 -21.29 -9.61
N LEU A 92 6.05 -20.80 -10.13
CA LEU A 92 6.48 -19.41 -9.96
C LEU A 92 5.47 -18.42 -10.56
N PHE A 93 4.97 -18.72 -11.77
CA PHE A 93 3.93 -17.92 -12.41
C PHE A 93 2.65 -17.88 -11.55
N THR A 94 2.21 -19.03 -11.03
CA THR A 94 1.00 -19.13 -10.20
C THR A 94 1.16 -18.36 -8.89
N LEU A 95 2.28 -18.50 -8.18
CA LEU A 95 2.57 -17.75 -6.95
C LEU A 95 2.61 -16.24 -7.22
N ASN A 96 3.23 -15.84 -8.32
CA ASN A 96 3.30 -14.44 -8.73
C ASN A 96 1.89 -13.88 -9.00
N LEU A 97 1.07 -14.57 -9.79
CA LEU A 97 -0.31 -14.20 -10.05
C LEU A 97 -1.13 -14.06 -8.76
N LEU A 98 -1.03 -15.02 -7.84
CA LEU A 98 -1.72 -14.97 -6.55
C LEU A 98 -1.26 -13.78 -5.70
N SER A 99 0.03 -13.46 -5.71
CA SER A 99 0.61 -12.35 -4.95
C SER A 99 0.16 -10.99 -5.45
N PHE A 100 -0.09 -10.86 -6.75
CA PHE A 100 -0.63 -9.62 -7.33
C PHE A 100 -2.15 -9.49 -7.13
N THR A 101 -2.87 -10.62 -7.01
CA THR A 101 -4.33 -10.62 -7.04
C THR A 101 -4.96 -10.97 -5.69
N VAL A 102 -5.04 -12.27 -5.38
CA VAL A 102 -5.84 -12.81 -4.26
C VAL A 102 -5.16 -12.65 -2.92
N LEU A 103 -3.82 -12.79 -2.87
CA LEU A 103 -3.01 -12.71 -1.66
C LEU A 103 -1.97 -11.59 -1.78
N PRO A 104 -2.40 -10.33 -1.84
CA PRO A 104 -1.47 -9.22 -2.00
C PRO A 104 -0.45 -9.19 -0.86
N GLN A 105 0.82 -9.01 -1.23
CA GLN A 105 1.95 -9.06 -0.30
C GLN A 105 2.46 -7.65 -0.04
N HIS A 106 2.34 -7.16 1.18
CA HIS A 106 2.69 -5.77 1.50
C HIS A 106 4.15 -5.38 1.18
N LEU A 107 5.09 -6.34 1.18
CA LEU A 107 6.48 -6.08 0.81
C LEU A 107 6.69 -5.93 -0.70
N PHE A 108 5.79 -6.45 -1.53
CA PHE A 108 5.89 -6.39 -2.99
C PHE A 108 5.06 -5.24 -3.58
N ILE A 109 4.28 -4.55 -2.75
CA ILE A 109 3.51 -3.38 -3.16
C ILE A 109 4.41 -2.15 -3.07
N MET A 110 4.77 -1.59 -4.21
CA MET A 110 5.59 -0.36 -4.27
C MET A 110 4.75 0.89 -3.94
N ASP A 111 3.47 0.88 -4.28
CA ASP A 111 2.51 1.97 -4.02
C ASP A 111 1.89 1.78 -2.62
N GLY A 112 2.58 2.22 -1.60
CA GLY A 112 2.14 2.22 -0.21
C GLY A 112 2.63 1.05 0.64
N GLY A 113 2.30 -0.18 0.31
CA GLY A 113 2.78 -1.41 0.96
C GLY A 113 2.92 -1.37 2.48
N THR A 114 4.11 -1.64 2.97
CA THR A 114 4.43 -1.68 4.42
C THR A 114 4.22 -0.32 5.10
N ALA A 115 4.54 0.79 4.43
CA ALA A 115 4.35 2.13 4.97
C ALA A 115 2.88 2.41 5.29
N THR A 116 1.98 2.14 4.34
CA THR A 116 0.52 2.31 4.55
C THR A 116 0.01 1.47 5.72
N LEU A 117 0.51 0.24 5.89
CA LEU A 117 0.15 -0.60 7.03
C LEU A 117 0.61 0.04 8.35
N LEU A 118 1.86 0.46 8.41
CA LEU A 118 2.43 1.08 9.61
C LEU A 118 1.67 2.33 10.01
N PHE A 119 1.49 3.27 9.08
CA PHE A 119 0.75 4.50 9.33
C PHE A 119 -0.71 4.24 9.70
N GLY A 120 -1.38 3.34 8.99
CA GLY A 120 -2.77 2.98 9.29
C GLY A 120 -2.94 2.37 10.67
N ILE A 121 -2.02 1.50 11.11
CA ILE A 121 -2.02 0.91 12.45
C ILE A 121 -1.77 2.00 13.51
N VAL A 122 -0.78 2.87 13.31
CA VAL A 122 -0.48 3.97 14.24
C VAL A 122 -1.68 4.89 14.39
N LEU A 123 -2.28 5.34 13.29
CA LEU A 123 -3.47 6.18 13.30
C LEU A 123 -4.65 5.50 14.03
N TYR A 124 -4.79 4.19 13.89
CA TYR A 124 -5.85 3.44 14.56
C TYR A 124 -5.60 3.29 16.07
N LEU A 125 -4.38 2.99 16.49
CA LEU A 125 -4.04 2.81 17.90
C LEU A 125 -4.26 4.10 18.70
N PHE A 126 -3.90 5.24 18.14
CA PHE A 126 -4.01 6.55 18.81
C PHE A 126 -5.30 7.30 18.49
N ARG A 127 -6.29 6.68 17.84
CA ARG A 127 -7.54 7.31 17.41
C ARG A 127 -8.38 7.98 18.50
N LYS A 128 -8.15 7.66 19.78
CA LYS A 128 -8.89 8.23 20.90
C LYS A 128 -8.41 9.63 21.29
N ASN A 129 -7.17 9.98 21.00
CA ASN A 129 -6.58 11.27 21.29
C ASN A 129 -5.98 11.86 20.02
N ARG A 130 -6.62 12.93 19.51
CA ARG A 130 -6.23 13.56 18.24
C ARG A 130 -4.80 14.06 18.23
N TYR A 131 -4.36 14.73 19.29
CA TYR A 131 -3.01 15.30 19.33
C TYR A 131 -1.96 14.21 19.41
N LEU A 132 -2.21 13.18 20.21
CA LEU A 132 -1.33 12.01 20.29
C LEU A 132 -1.30 11.24 18.96
N GLN A 133 -2.44 11.14 18.26
CA GLN A 133 -2.53 10.52 16.94
C GLN A 133 -1.66 11.26 15.91
N ILE A 134 -1.74 12.59 15.89
CA ILE A 134 -0.94 13.44 14.99
C ILE A 134 0.55 13.35 15.32
N ALA A 135 0.89 13.44 16.61
CA ALA A 135 2.28 13.31 17.05
C ALA A 135 2.87 11.93 16.72
N ALA A 136 2.11 10.86 16.97
CA ALA A 136 2.53 9.50 16.63
C ALA A 136 2.69 9.31 15.13
N PHE A 137 1.79 9.86 14.31
CA PHE A 137 1.91 9.84 12.86
C PHE A 137 3.17 10.57 12.40
N ALA A 138 3.38 11.83 12.85
CA ALA A 138 4.55 12.62 12.50
C ALA A 138 5.86 11.92 12.88
N LEU A 139 5.93 11.36 14.10
CA LEU A 139 7.09 10.59 14.54
C LEU A 139 7.34 9.36 13.67
N THR A 140 6.27 8.66 13.29
CA THR A 140 6.37 7.46 12.45
C THR A 140 6.85 7.82 11.06
N CYS A 141 6.39 8.92 10.44
CA CYS A 141 6.90 9.43 9.16
C CYS A 141 8.42 9.66 9.23
N VAL A 142 8.86 10.45 10.22
CA VAL A 142 10.29 10.77 10.38
C VAL A 142 11.14 9.52 10.58
N LEU A 143 10.72 8.60 11.45
CA LEU A 143 11.46 7.37 11.72
C LEU A 143 11.49 6.44 10.50
N TRP A 144 10.37 6.34 9.77
CA TRP A 144 10.28 5.54 8.55
C TRP A 144 11.21 6.07 7.46
N ASP A 145 11.19 7.38 7.22
CA ASP A 145 12.03 7.99 6.19
C ASP A 145 13.53 7.93 6.53
N ILE A 146 13.88 8.16 7.80
CA ILE A 146 15.27 7.98 8.25
C ILE A 146 15.71 6.52 8.04
N ALA A 147 14.90 5.55 8.45
CA ALA A 147 15.25 4.14 8.30
C ALA A 147 15.39 3.77 6.81
N ARG A 148 14.48 4.26 5.95
CA ARG A 148 14.52 4.02 4.51
C ARG A 148 15.78 4.60 3.85
N VAL A 149 16.09 5.84 4.16
CA VAL A 149 17.30 6.51 3.63
C VAL A 149 18.54 5.77 4.06
N LEU A 150 18.69 5.45 5.35
CA LEU A 150 19.87 4.76 5.88
C LEU A 150 20.05 3.35 5.31
N LEU A 151 18.95 2.61 5.10
CA LEU A 151 19.01 1.20 4.70
C LEU A 151 19.02 1.01 3.17
N MET A 152 18.33 1.86 2.43
CA MET A 152 18.09 1.65 1.01
C MET A 152 18.80 2.65 0.09
N MET A 153 19.22 3.80 0.63
CA MET A 153 19.79 4.90 -0.16
C MET A 153 21.07 5.48 0.47
N PRO A 154 22.09 4.67 0.73
CA PRO A 154 23.32 5.18 1.30
C PRO A 154 24.02 6.14 0.33
N GLY A 155 24.43 7.31 0.81
CA GLY A 155 25.17 8.31 0.01
C GLY A 155 24.31 9.40 -0.63
N LEU A 156 23.03 9.55 -0.24
CA LEU A 156 22.18 10.65 -0.68
C LEU A 156 22.74 12.03 -0.31
N CYS A 157 22.69 12.96 -1.27
CA CYS A 157 22.94 14.38 -1.05
C CYS A 157 21.66 15.10 -0.61
N LEU A 158 21.79 16.32 -0.06
CA LEU A 158 20.64 17.13 0.37
C LEU A 158 19.65 17.44 -0.78
N SER A 159 20.14 17.60 -2.00
CA SER A 159 19.30 17.79 -3.20
C SER A 159 18.38 16.61 -3.48
N ASP A 160 18.82 15.39 -3.15
CA ASP A 160 18.11 14.16 -3.46
C ASP A 160 16.86 13.99 -2.60
N PHE A 161 16.81 14.64 -1.43
CA PHE A 161 15.60 14.71 -0.61
C PHE A 161 14.42 15.42 -1.31
N PHE A 162 14.68 16.23 -2.33
CA PHE A 162 13.63 16.91 -3.10
C PHE A 162 13.35 16.28 -4.46
N THR A 163 14.19 15.36 -4.92
CA THR A 163 14.11 14.78 -6.26
C THR A 163 13.91 13.27 -6.26
N VAL A 164 14.55 12.57 -5.33
CA VAL A 164 14.55 11.10 -5.26
C VAL A 164 13.88 10.58 -4.00
N ALA A 165 14.17 11.18 -2.85
CA ALA A 165 13.67 10.75 -1.53
C ALA A 165 12.64 11.74 -0.97
N TYR A 166 11.63 12.11 -1.77
CA TYR A 166 10.64 13.15 -1.44
C TYR A 166 9.48 12.65 -0.57
N GLU A 167 9.42 11.39 -0.20
CA GLU A 167 8.32 10.79 0.58
C GLU A 167 8.17 11.41 1.97
N TRP A 168 9.22 12.01 2.53
CA TRP A 168 9.13 12.77 3.78
C TRP A 168 8.06 13.90 3.72
N MET A 169 7.68 14.33 2.50
CA MET A 169 6.59 15.31 2.31
C MET A 169 5.23 14.80 2.82
N GLU A 170 5.07 13.50 3.06
CA GLU A 170 3.87 12.95 3.71
C GLU A 170 3.66 13.54 5.11
N LEU A 171 4.73 14.05 5.76
CA LEU A 171 4.66 14.79 7.02
C LEU A 171 3.74 16.02 6.93
N PHE A 172 3.60 16.65 5.76
CA PHE A 172 2.69 17.76 5.55
C PHE A 172 1.21 17.38 5.76
N ALA A 173 0.86 16.09 5.76
CA ALA A 173 -0.48 15.63 6.12
C ALA A 173 -0.87 16.02 7.58
N VAL A 174 0.11 16.32 8.43
CA VAL A 174 -0.11 16.85 9.78
C VAL A 174 -0.93 18.16 9.74
N VAL A 175 -0.71 19.02 8.76
CA VAL A 175 -1.42 20.32 8.65
C VAL A 175 -2.92 20.11 8.47
N PRO A 176 -3.44 19.41 7.46
CA PRO A 176 -4.86 19.14 7.36
C PRO A 176 -5.41 18.31 8.53
N MET A 177 -4.61 17.44 9.15
CA MET A 177 -5.01 16.73 10.35
C MET A 177 -5.24 17.67 11.54
N LEU A 178 -4.42 18.69 11.70
CA LEU A 178 -4.61 19.75 12.71
C LEU A 178 -5.81 20.65 12.41
N CYS A 179 -6.07 20.93 11.14
CA CYS A 179 -7.21 21.77 10.72
C CYS A 179 -8.55 21.02 10.70
N TYR A 180 -8.54 19.69 10.78
CA TYR A 180 -9.76 18.89 10.69
C TYR A 180 -10.71 19.17 11.87
N ASN A 181 -11.94 19.51 11.58
CA ASN A 181 -12.95 19.90 12.57
C ASN A 181 -13.74 18.72 13.19
N GLY A 182 -13.38 17.47 12.85
CA GLY A 182 -14.06 16.27 13.33
C GLY A 182 -15.40 15.96 12.65
N THR A 183 -15.87 16.81 11.73
CA THR A 183 -17.15 16.60 11.05
C THR A 183 -16.97 15.78 9.78
N LYS A 184 -17.95 14.88 9.53
CA LYS A 184 -17.95 14.09 8.30
C LYS A 184 -18.42 14.95 7.13
N GLY A 185 -17.55 15.15 6.15
CA GLY A 185 -17.89 15.81 4.90
C GLY A 185 -18.92 15.03 4.05
N ARG A 186 -19.41 15.67 2.97
CA ARG A 186 -20.27 15.01 1.99
C ARG A 186 -19.52 13.84 1.33
N GLY A 187 -19.97 12.62 1.61
CA GLY A 187 -19.33 11.43 1.08
C GLY A 187 -19.82 11.10 -0.34
N SER A 188 -18.91 11.12 -1.29
CA SER A 188 -19.16 10.59 -2.66
C SER A 188 -18.50 9.24 -2.85
N LYS A 189 -19.13 8.19 -2.30
CA LYS A 189 -18.56 6.82 -2.32
C LYS A 189 -18.26 6.33 -3.74
N ARG A 190 -19.19 6.54 -4.68
CA ARG A 190 -19.02 6.08 -6.07
C ARG A 190 -17.86 6.79 -6.76
N PHE A 191 -17.72 8.10 -6.52
CA PHE A 191 -16.62 8.89 -7.09
C PHE A 191 -15.26 8.31 -6.74
N PHE A 192 -14.98 8.00 -5.46
CA PHE A 192 -13.68 7.48 -5.05
C PHE A 192 -13.34 6.12 -5.64
N TYR A 193 -14.32 5.22 -5.82
CA TYR A 193 -14.07 3.92 -6.43
C TYR A 193 -13.72 4.02 -7.93
N TRP A 194 -14.23 5.01 -8.64
CA TRP A 194 -13.90 5.24 -10.04
C TRP A 194 -12.68 6.15 -10.19
N PHE A 195 -12.57 7.16 -9.34
CA PHE A 195 -11.47 8.13 -9.41
C PHE A 195 -10.11 7.45 -9.29
N TYR A 196 -9.95 6.52 -8.34
CA TYR A 196 -8.65 5.87 -8.12
C TYR A 196 -8.12 5.12 -9.37
N PRO A 197 -8.83 4.18 -10.00
CA PRO A 197 -8.32 3.55 -11.22
C PRO A 197 -8.23 4.53 -12.39
N VAL A 198 -9.23 5.38 -12.59
CA VAL A 198 -9.26 6.28 -13.76
C VAL A 198 -8.10 7.26 -13.75
N HIS A 199 -7.82 7.94 -12.62
CA HIS A 199 -6.73 8.94 -12.62
C HIS A 199 -5.37 8.31 -12.86
N ILE A 200 -5.09 7.12 -12.32
CA ILE A 200 -3.81 6.43 -12.55
C ILE A 200 -3.60 6.13 -14.03
N TYR A 201 -4.61 5.53 -14.68
CA TYR A 201 -4.46 5.14 -16.09
C TYR A 201 -4.51 6.34 -17.04
N VAL A 202 -5.27 7.40 -16.72
CA VAL A 202 -5.28 8.65 -17.50
C VAL A 202 -3.91 9.33 -17.40
N LEU A 203 -3.35 9.46 -16.20
CA LEU A 203 -2.02 10.03 -16.01
C LEU A 203 -0.94 9.20 -16.71
N TYR A 204 -1.05 7.87 -16.64
CA TYR A 204 -0.15 6.98 -17.35
C TYR A 204 -0.23 7.16 -18.89
N ALA A 205 -1.45 7.18 -19.43
CA ALA A 205 -1.66 7.39 -20.86
C ALA A 205 -1.09 8.76 -21.34
N LEU A 206 -1.30 9.82 -20.55
CA LEU A 206 -0.70 11.13 -20.81
C LEU A 206 0.82 11.09 -20.74
N SER A 207 1.39 10.44 -19.71
CA SER A 207 2.84 10.29 -19.59
C SER A 207 3.44 9.50 -20.74
N PHE A 208 2.74 8.47 -21.24
CA PHE A 208 3.15 7.68 -22.38
C PHE A 208 3.12 8.51 -23.69
N ALA A 209 2.06 9.30 -23.87
CA ALA A 209 1.91 10.16 -25.06
C ALA A 209 2.92 11.33 -25.10
N LEU A 210 3.32 11.84 -23.93
CA LEU A 210 4.28 12.93 -23.79
C LEU A 210 5.75 12.45 -23.73
N TYR A 211 5.95 11.15 -23.53
CA TYR A 211 7.28 10.55 -23.50
C TYR A 211 7.85 10.50 -24.93
N ARG A 212 8.91 11.26 -25.15
CA ARG A 212 9.66 11.34 -26.42
C ARG A 212 11.13 11.07 -26.20
#